data_77804598b380d66e305a5d5f5196a9b2
#
_entry.id   77804598b380d66e305a5d5f5196a9b2
#
_cell.length_a   1.000
_cell.length_b   1.000
_cell.length_c   1.000
_cell.angle_alpha   90.00
_cell.angle_beta   90.00
_cell.angle_gamma   90.00
#
_symmetry.space_group_name_H-M   'P 1'
#
loop_
_entity.id
_entity.type
_entity.pdbx_description
1 polymer ?
#
loop_
_entity_poly.entity_id
_entity_poly.type
_entity_poly.pdbx_seq_one_letter_code
_entity_poly.pdbx_strand_id
1 'polypeptide(L)'
;LSVFTLILFLSSNAQTKILFDATKAEMAGNADWVIDADSKSGGESNPQRIPTPAQSGITASTSETYWNGGISAWAIDLVKQGYYVETLPRTGGVISYGNPNNDQDLSNYKVFIVTEPNSQFTMAEKDAIINFVKNGGGLYMIADHDNSDRNGDGWDSPAIWNDLVSTNSVVA
;
A
#
# COMPACT_ATOMS: atom_id res chain seq x y z
N LEU A 1 15.42 14.07 53.66
CA LEU A 1 15.93 13.73 52.32
C LEU A 1 14.73 13.46 51.40
N SER A 2 14.39 14.42 50.54
CA SER A 2 13.32 14.24 49.53
C SER A 2 13.91 13.56 48.30
N VAL A 3 13.40 12.41 47.95
CA VAL A 3 13.76 11.72 46.70
C VAL A 3 12.86 12.29 45.61
N PHE A 4 13.41 13.05 44.65
CA PHE A 4 12.73 13.49 43.45
C PHE A 4 12.79 12.34 42.43
N THR A 5 11.66 11.68 42.19
CA THR A 5 11.54 10.70 41.12
C THR A 5 11.29 11.45 39.81
N LEU A 6 12.29 11.46 38.95
CA LEU A 6 12.20 12.02 37.59
C LEU A 6 11.46 10.96 36.71
N ILE A 7 10.21 11.25 36.36
CA ILE A 7 9.45 10.43 35.40
C ILE A 7 9.79 10.96 33.99
N LEU A 8 10.61 10.21 33.27
CA LEU A 8 10.86 10.44 31.84
C LEU A 8 9.65 9.91 31.05
N PHE A 9 8.85 10.81 30.49
CA PHE A 9 7.89 10.44 29.44
C PHE A 9 8.65 10.24 28.14
N LEU A 10 8.93 8.99 27.80
CA LEU A 10 9.32 8.65 26.42
C LEU A 10 8.08 8.74 25.55
N SER A 11 7.91 9.81 24.80
CA SER A 11 6.95 9.86 23.72
C SER A 11 7.42 8.90 22.62
N SER A 12 6.86 7.70 22.58
CA SER A 12 7.01 6.87 21.40
C SER A 12 6.19 7.54 20.29
N ASN A 13 6.86 8.22 19.37
CA ASN A 13 6.21 8.59 18.12
C ASN A 13 5.82 7.29 17.43
N ALA A 14 4.51 7.07 17.24
CA ALA A 14 4.04 5.95 16.46
C ALA A 14 4.67 6.02 15.07
N GLN A 15 5.27 4.92 14.64
CA GLN A 15 5.93 4.84 13.34
C GLN A 15 4.92 5.15 12.22
N THR A 16 5.30 6.00 11.28
CA THR A 16 4.44 6.33 10.14
C THR A 16 4.23 5.10 9.27
N LYS A 17 2.97 4.74 9.04
CA LYS A 17 2.59 3.57 8.26
C LYS A 17 2.27 3.93 6.82
N ILE A 18 2.78 3.10 5.91
CA ILE A 18 2.56 3.18 4.46
C ILE A 18 1.91 1.87 4.02
N LEU A 19 0.84 1.96 3.25
CA LEU A 19 0.12 0.81 2.71
C LEU A 19 0.36 0.72 1.20
N PHE A 20 0.79 -0.45 0.75
CA PHE A 20 0.88 -0.80 -0.66
C PHE A 20 -0.33 -1.63 -1.07
N ASP A 21 -0.98 -1.29 -2.17
CA ASP A 21 -2.09 -2.07 -2.69
C ASP A 21 -1.61 -3.32 -3.44
N ALA A 22 -2.40 -4.38 -3.34
CA ALA A 22 -2.28 -5.56 -4.16
C ALA A 22 -3.67 -6.12 -4.53
N THR A 23 -4.74 -5.30 -4.35
CA THR A 23 -6.13 -5.74 -4.57
C THR A 23 -6.62 -5.54 -5.99
N LYS A 24 -5.92 -4.73 -6.79
CA LYS A 24 -6.36 -4.27 -8.11
C LYS A 24 -5.61 -4.93 -9.26
N ALA A 25 -5.31 -6.22 -9.12
CA ALA A 25 -4.66 -7.03 -10.14
C ALA A 25 -3.29 -6.50 -10.60
N GLU A 26 -2.52 -5.90 -9.69
CA GLU A 26 -1.17 -5.38 -9.90
C GLU A 26 -0.17 -6.48 -10.31
N MET A 27 -0.57 -7.75 -10.18
CA MET A 27 0.19 -8.93 -10.58
C MET A 27 -0.36 -9.58 -11.85
N ALA A 28 -1.28 -8.94 -12.57
CA ALA A 28 -1.88 -9.52 -13.77
C ALA A 28 -0.86 -9.71 -14.89
N GLY A 29 -1.05 -10.74 -15.70
CA GLY A 29 -0.13 -11.09 -16.78
C GLY A 29 1.25 -11.47 -16.24
N ASN A 30 2.29 -10.72 -16.63
CA ASN A 30 3.65 -10.87 -16.15
C ASN A 30 4.07 -9.73 -15.21
N ALA A 31 3.11 -8.95 -14.71
CA ALA A 31 3.39 -7.88 -13.77
C ALA A 31 3.70 -8.44 -12.38
N ASP A 32 4.46 -7.68 -11.62
CA ASP A 32 4.84 -7.98 -10.25
C ASP A 32 5.00 -6.65 -9.47
N TRP A 33 3.94 -5.80 -9.56
CA TRP A 33 3.95 -4.46 -8.99
C TRP A 33 3.56 -4.47 -7.51
N VAL A 34 4.10 -5.42 -6.75
CA VAL A 34 3.77 -5.66 -5.35
C VAL A 34 5.04 -5.80 -4.50
N ILE A 35 4.85 -5.67 -3.19
CA ILE A 35 5.81 -6.15 -2.20
C ILE A 35 5.47 -7.60 -1.92
N ASP A 36 6.41 -8.48 -2.21
CA ASP A 36 6.25 -9.90 -2.02
C ASP A 36 7.51 -10.47 -1.39
N ALA A 37 7.33 -11.23 -0.34
CA ALA A 37 8.44 -11.85 0.37
C ALA A 37 8.63 -13.33 0.00
N ASP A 38 7.65 -13.95 -0.63
CA ASP A 38 7.61 -15.39 -0.85
C ASP A 38 7.87 -15.78 -2.30
N SER A 39 7.53 -14.93 -3.24
CA SER A 39 7.69 -15.19 -4.65
C SER A 39 9.11 -14.97 -5.13
N LYS A 40 9.50 -15.75 -6.11
CA LYS A 40 10.80 -15.64 -6.77
C LYS A 40 10.71 -15.16 -8.21
N SER A 41 9.53 -14.98 -8.73
CA SER A 41 9.30 -14.55 -10.12
C SER A 41 7.87 -14.09 -10.31
N GLY A 42 7.66 -13.20 -11.27
CA GLY A 42 6.35 -12.68 -11.62
C GLY A 42 5.28 -13.77 -11.68
N GLY A 43 4.10 -13.43 -11.21
CA GLY A 43 2.98 -14.36 -11.11
C GLY A 43 2.67 -14.80 -9.68
N GLU A 44 3.37 -14.32 -8.68
CA GLU A 44 2.91 -14.49 -7.30
C GLU A 44 1.57 -13.80 -7.13
N SER A 45 0.61 -14.57 -6.73
CA SER A 45 -0.77 -14.13 -6.77
C SER A 45 -1.28 -13.56 -5.45
N ASN A 46 -0.50 -13.62 -4.39
CA ASN A 46 -1.03 -13.33 -3.06
C ASN A 46 0.03 -12.80 -2.08
N PRO A 47 0.50 -11.57 -2.24
CA PRO A 47 1.40 -10.95 -1.28
C PRO A 47 0.77 -10.90 0.11
N GLN A 48 1.58 -11.07 1.14
CA GLN A 48 1.12 -11.08 2.53
C GLN A 48 0.97 -9.66 3.05
N ARG A 49 0.02 -9.45 3.99
CA ARG A 49 -0.13 -8.17 4.70
C ARG A 49 1.20 -7.70 5.29
N ILE A 50 1.88 -8.59 5.99
CA ILE A 50 3.19 -8.32 6.59
C ILE A 50 4.23 -9.12 5.81
N PRO A 51 5.11 -8.45 5.07
CA PRO A 51 6.15 -9.14 4.31
C PRO A 51 7.07 -9.97 5.21
N THR A 52 7.52 -11.11 4.70
CA THR A 52 8.50 -11.98 5.36
C THR A 52 9.76 -12.13 4.49
N PRO A 53 10.95 -12.15 5.08
CA PRO A 53 11.27 -12.01 6.51
C PRO A 53 10.82 -10.69 7.12
N ALA A 54 10.67 -10.64 8.45
CA ALA A 54 10.12 -9.47 9.14
C ALA A 54 10.91 -8.19 8.86
N GLN A 55 10.21 -7.08 8.63
CA GLN A 55 10.84 -5.77 8.38
C GLN A 55 11.70 -5.25 9.55
N SER A 56 11.49 -5.77 10.77
CA SER A 56 12.37 -5.48 11.91
C SER A 56 13.81 -5.99 11.75
N GLY A 57 14.05 -6.89 10.80
CA GLY A 57 15.38 -7.35 10.41
C GLY A 57 16.09 -6.45 9.40
N ILE A 58 15.40 -5.44 8.86
CA ILE A 58 15.97 -4.52 7.87
C ILE A 58 16.85 -3.48 8.58
N THR A 59 18.08 -3.36 8.09
CA THR A 59 19.08 -2.39 8.53
C THR A 59 19.57 -1.56 7.35
N ALA A 60 20.37 -0.54 7.59
CA ALA A 60 20.95 0.27 6.51
C ALA A 60 21.74 -0.54 5.48
N SER A 61 22.31 -1.69 5.88
CA SER A 61 23.09 -2.58 4.99
C SER A 61 22.26 -3.71 4.39
N THR A 62 20.97 -3.81 4.66
CA THR A 62 20.12 -4.87 4.11
C THR A 62 20.02 -4.72 2.58
N SER A 63 20.15 -5.85 1.87
CA SER A 63 20.03 -5.90 0.43
C SER A 63 18.63 -5.50 -0.03
N GLU A 64 18.54 -4.86 -1.20
CA GLU A 64 17.26 -4.60 -1.89
C GLU A 64 16.52 -5.87 -2.30
N THR A 65 17.19 -7.02 -2.25
CA THR A 65 16.61 -8.35 -2.51
C THR A 65 16.20 -9.09 -1.24
N TYR A 66 16.07 -8.37 -0.11
CA TYR A 66 15.59 -8.94 1.15
C TYR A 66 14.15 -9.47 1.03
N TRP A 67 13.30 -8.75 0.31
CA TRP A 67 12.02 -9.19 -0.18
C TRP A 67 12.07 -9.37 -1.69
N ASN A 68 11.19 -10.21 -2.22
CA ASN A 68 10.98 -10.36 -3.67
C ASN A 68 9.95 -9.34 -4.15
N GLY A 69 9.35 -9.50 -5.29
CA GLY A 69 8.37 -8.56 -5.83
C GLY A 69 8.97 -7.32 -6.48
N GLY A 70 8.34 -6.84 -7.52
CA GLY A 70 8.90 -5.83 -8.42
C GLY A 70 9.13 -4.46 -7.79
N ILE A 71 8.42 -4.13 -6.69
CA ILE A 71 8.59 -2.88 -5.96
C ILE A 71 9.13 -3.07 -4.53
N SER A 72 9.59 -4.28 -4.21
CA SER A 72 10.11 -4.60 -2.87
C SER A 72 11.33 -3.79 -2.49
N ALA A 73 12.23 -3.49 -3.42
CA ALA A 73 13.40 -2.65 -3.18
C ALA A 73 12.99 -1.25 -2.65
N TRP A 74 11.94 -0.66 -3.22
CA TRP A 74 11.41 0.61 -2.74
C TRP A 74 10.85 0.51 -1.32
N ALA A 75 10.07 -0.55 -1.05
CA ALA A 75 9.52 -0.77 0.30
C ALA A 75 10.63 -0.98 1.35
N ILE A 76 11.69 -1.73 1.01
CA ILE A 76 12.88 -1.91 1.85
C ILE A 76 13.53 -0.56 2.16
N ASP A 77 13.63 0.31 1.17
CA ASP A 77 14.23 1.64 1.35
C ASP A 77 13.38 2.52 2.26
N LEU A 78 12.06 2.46 2.16
CA LEU A 78 11.15 3.13 3.08
C LEU A 78 11.32 2.62 4.53
N VAL A 79 11.49 1.32 4.72
CA VAL A 79 11.77 0.75 6.05
C VAL A 79 13.11 1.24 6.59
N LYS A 80 14.16 1.32 5.77
CA LYS A 80 15.45 1.91 6.16
C LYS A 80 15.33 3.37 6.60
N GLN A 81 14.38 4.10 6.04
CA GLN A 81 14.06 5.49 6.42
C GLN A 81 13.18 5.59 7.67
N GLY A 82 12.79 4.49 8.28
CA GLY A 82 12.03 4.46 9.52
C GLY A 82 10.51 4.37 9.35
N TYR A 83 10.01 4.13 8.15
CA TYR A 83 8.59 3.87 7.92
C TYR A 83 8.23 2.41 8.22
N TYR A 84 6.95 2.18 8.53
CA TYR A 84 6.40 0.84 8.65
C TYR A 84 5.55 0.55 7.41
N VAL A 85 5.84 -0.52 6.69
CA VAL A 85 5.14 -0.87 5.45
C VAL A 85 4.24 -2.08 5.66
N GLU A 86 3.06 -2.04 5.04
CA GLU A 86 2.14 -3.17 4.94
C GLU A 86 1.66 -3.29 3.49
N THR A 87 1.29 -4.49 3.09
CA THR A 87 0.55 -4.73 1.85
C THR A 87 -0.93 -4.91 2.16
N LEU A 88 -1.81 -4.30 1.40
CA LEU A 88 -3.23 -4.65 1.36
C LEU A 88 -3.37 -5.86 0.43
N PRO A 89 -3.54 -7.07 0.97
CA PRO A 89 -3.37 -8.28 0.17
C PRO A 89 -4.53 -8.47 -0.83
N ARG A 90 -4.25 -9.11 -1.95
CA ARG A 90 -5.23 -9.43 -2.98
C ARG A 90 -6.44 -10.19 -2.42
N THR A 91 -6.19 -11.16 -1.55
CA THR A 91 -7.25 -11.96 -0.93
C THR A 91 -7.59 -11.40 0.43
N GLY A 92 -8.83 -10.92 0.57
CA GLY A 92 -9.34 -10.38 1.84
C GLY A 92 -8.97 -8.93 2.14
N GLY A 93 -8.14 -8.28 1.33
CA GLY A 93 -7.88 -6.85 1.45
C GLY A 93 -9.13 -6.05 1.09
N VAL A 94 -9.42 -5.01 1.87
CA VAL A 94 -10.58 -4.14 1.68
C VAL A 94 -10.13 -2.69 1.77
N ILE A 95 -10.28 -1.95 0.68
CA ILE A 95 -10.04 -0.50 0.66
C ILE A 95 -11.23 0.17 1.35
N SER A 96 -11.00 0.76 2.52
CA SER A 96 -12.00 1.50 3.29
C SER A 96 -11.39 2.71 3.98
N TYR A 97 -12.22 3.67 4.37
CA TYR A 97 -11.82 4.84 5.14
C TYR A 97 -12.85 5.16 6.23
N GLY A 98 -12.40 5.15 7.48
CA GLY A 98 -13.24 5.38 8.64
C GLY A 98 -13.98 4.14 9.13
N ASN A 99 -13.57 2.94 8.75
CA ASN A 99 -14.14 1.69 9.22
C ASN A 99 -13.31 1.11 10.39
N PRO A 100 -13.77 1.22 11.65
CA PRO A 100 -13.01 0.76 12.81
C PRO A 100 -12.88 -0.77 12.91
N ASN A 101 -13.62 -1.53 12.11
CA ASN A 101 -13.54 -2.98 12.06
C ASN A 101 -12.57 -3.50 11.01
N ASN A 102 -11.92 -2.61 10.25
CA ASN A 102 -10.89 -2.97 9.29
C ASN A 102 -9.52 -2.54 9.81
N ASP A 103 -8.70 -3.49 10.22
CA ASP A 103 -7.34 -3.22 10.71
C ASP A 103 -6.46 -2.51 9.67
N GLN A 104 -6.77 -2.70 8.38
CA GLN A 104 -6.09 -2.04 7.26
C GLN A 104 -6.91 -0.88 6.67
N ASP A 105 -7.79 -0.27 7.46
CA ASP A 105 -8.48 0.94 7.07
C ASP A 105 -7.48 2.08 6.76
N LEU A 106 -7.72 2.81 5.68
CA LEU A 106 -6.81 3.87 5.22
C LEU A 106 -6.56 4.95 6.29
N SER A 107 -7.49 5.16 7.24
CA SER A 107 -7.28 6.09 8.36
C SER A 107 -6.13 5.70 9.28
N ASN A 108 -5.68 4.44 9.24
CA ASN A 108 -4.53 3.95 10.00
C ASN A 108 -3.18 4.24 9.32
N TYR A 109 -3.18 4.79 8.10
CA TYR A 109 -1.99 5.02 7.29
C TYR A 109 -1.83 6.50 6.93
N LYS A 110 -0.62 6.89 6.55
CA LYS A 110 -0.33 8.23 6.04
C LYS A 110 -0.20 8.28 4.53
N VAL A 111 0.19 7.16 3.93
CA VAL A 111 0.33 7.05 2.48
C VAL A 111 -0.28 5.73 2.02
N PHE A 112 -1.02 5.79 0.93
CA PHE A 112 -1.52 4.66 0.17
C PHE A 112 -0.87 4.67 -1.21
N ILE A 113 -0.20 3.59 -1.56
CA ILE A 113 0.55 3.43 -2.81
C ILE A 113 -0.17 2.38 -3.64
N VAL A 114 -0.56 2.76 -4.84
CA VAL A 114 -1.21 1.86 -5.80
C VAL A 114 -0.41 1.90 -7.10
N THR A 115 0.10 0.75 -7.48
CA THR A 115 0.99 0.57 -8.62
C THR A 115 0.27 -0.15 -9.74
N GLU A 116 -0.01 0.55 -10.81
CA GLU A 116 -0.58 -0.01 -12.04
C GLU A 116 -1.83 -0.90 -11.79
N PRO A 117 -2.93 -0.34 -11.27
CA PRO A 117 -4.16 -1.09 -11.10
C PRO A 117 -4.67 -1.59 -12.45
N ASN A 118 -5.05 -2.87 -12.52
CA ASN A 118 -5.64 -3.52 -13.69
C ASN A 118 -7.07 -4.00 -13.42
N SER A 119 -7.69 -3.53 -12.36
CA SER A 119 -9.12 -3.74 -12.06
C SER A 119 -9.70 -2.47 -11.49
N GLN A 120 -10.91 -2.12 -11.93
CA GLN A 120 -11.60 -0.91 -11.47
C GLN A 120 -11.81 -0.90 -9.96
N PHE A 121 -11.80 0.30 -9.40
CA PHE A 121 -12.29 0.53 -8.05
C PHE A 121 -13.83 0.54 -8.04
N THR A 122 -14.42 -0.11 -7.06
CA THR A 122 -15.85 0.06 -6.79
C THR A 122 -16.15 1.48 -6.32
N MET A 123 -17.41 1.92 -6.36
CA MET A 123 -17.79 3.24 -5.87
C MET A 123 -17.38 3.45 -4.40
N ALA A 124 -17.56 2.44 -3.56
CA ALA A 124 -17.18 2.53 -2.15
C ALA A 124 -15.66 2.69 -1.95
N GLU A 125 -14.85 2.02 -2.76
CA GLU A 125 -13.39 2.16 -2.73
C GLU A 125 -12.93 3.53 -3.25
N LYS A 126 -13.55 4.03 -4.33
CA LYS A 126 -13.29 5.38 -4.83
C LYS A 126 -13.56 6.42 -3.75
N ASP A 127 -14.72 6.34 -3.11
CA ASP A 127 -15.11 7.25 -2.03
C ASP A 127 -14.16 7.15 -0.84
N ALA A 128 -13.71 5.95 -0.48
CA ALA A 128 -12.74 5.73 0.58
C ALA A 128 -11.39 6.40 0.26
N ILE A 129 -10.87 6.21 -0.95
CA ILE A 129 -9.60 6.80 -1.40
C ILE A 129 -9.70 8.33 -1.43
N ILE A 130 -10.77 8.88 -2.00
CA ILE A 130 -10.95 10.34 -2.08
C ILE A 130 -11.11 10.94 -0.68
N ASN A 131 -11.87 10.32 0.22
CA ASN A 131 -11.98 10.78 1.59
C ASN A 131 -10.65 10.71 2.35
N PHE A 132 -9.86 9.68 2.13
CA PHE A 132 -8.51 9.58 2.68
C PHE A 132 -7.64 10.78 2.26
N VAL A 133 -7.62 11.11 0.97
CA VAL A 133 -6.86 12.27 0.46
C VAL A 133 -7.41 13.59 1.00
N LYS A 134 -8.74 13.79 1.01
CA LYS A 134 -9.39 14.99 1.59
C LYS A 134 -9.04 15.22 3.06
N ASN A 135 -8.77 14.16 3.79
CA ASN A 135 -8.38 14.23 5.21
C ASN A 135 -6.86 14.20 5.44
N GLY A 136 -6.07 14.48 4.40
CA GLY A 136 -4.62 14.67 4.50
C GLY A 136 -3.79 13.40 4.35
N GLY A 137 -4.38 12.33 3.84
CA GLY A 137 -3.66 11.14 3.39
C GLY A 137 -2.93 11.39 2.07
N GLY A 138 -1.76 10.80 1.90
CA GLY A 138 -1.02 10.82 0.65
C GLY A 138 -1.41 9.65 -0.25
N LEU A 139 -1.85 9.92 -1.47
CA LEU A 139 -2.08 8.89 -2.49
C LEU A 139 -0.96 8.94 -3.53
N TYR A 140 -0.27 7.82 -3.73
CA TYR A 140 0.72 7.67 -4.78
C TYR A 140 0.16 6.78 -5.89
N MET A 141 -0.09 7.39 -7.05
CA MET A 141 -0.68 6.74 -8.23
C MET A 141 0.41 6.46 -9.26
N ILE A 142 0.54 5.22 -9.66
CA ILE A 142 1.41 4.81 -10.76
C ILE A 142 0.55 4.21 -11.85
N ALA A 143 0.77 4.64 -13.07
CA ALA A 143 0.21 4.05 -14.28
C ALA A 143 1.35 3.72 -15.24
N ASP A 144 1.22 2.65 -15.98
CA ASP A 144 2.11 2.29 -17.08
C ASP A 144 1.72 3.12 -18.32
N HIS A 145 1.12 2.53 -19.31
CA HIS A 145 0.74 3.19 -20.57
C HIS A 145 -0.67 2.78 -21.03
N ASP A 146 -1.23 3.53 -21.96
CA ASP A 146 -2.49 3.19 -22.60
C ASP A 146 -2.45 1.78 -23.22
N ASN A 147 -3.55 1.07 -23.13
CA ASN A 147 -3.73 -0.30 -23.61
C ASN A 147 -2.89 -1.35 -22.86
N SER A 148 -2.48 -1.06 -21.64
CA SER A 148 -1.83 -2.00 -20.73
C SER A 148 -2.86 -2.77 -19.89
N ASP A 149 -3.89 -3.30 -20.55
CA ASP A 149 -4.93 -4.12 -19.95
C ASP A 149 -4.40 -5.56 -19.75
N ARG A 150 -3.77 -5.81 -18.61
CA ARG A 150 -3.07 -7.07 -18.34
C ARG A 150 -3.99 -8.19 -17.90
N ASN A 151 -5.17 -7.87 -17.39
CA ASN A 151 -6.16 -8.86 -16.95
C ASN A 151 -7.24 -9.12 -18.03
N GLY A 152 -7.27 -8.36 -19.11
CA GLY A 152 -8.17 -8.53 -20.25
C GLY A 152 -9.61 -8.13 -19.98
N ASP A 153 -9.86 -7.21 -19.05
CA ASP A 153 -11.21 -6.76 -18.69
C ASP A 153 -11.68 -5.49 -19.44
N GLY A 154 -10.83 -4.93 -20.27
CA GLY A 154 -11.11 -3.72 -21.06
C GLY A 154 -10.67 -2.42 -20.37
N TRP A 155 -10.01 -2.47 -19.21
CA TRP A 155 -9.55 -1.32 -18.46
C TRP A 155 -8.04 -1.35 -18.26
N ASP A 156 -7.36 -0.33 -18.71
CA ASP A 156 -5.96 -0.08 -18.39
C ASP A 156 -5.81 0.86 -17.19
N SER A 157 -4.61 0.91 -16.63
CA SER A 157 -4.33 1.70 -15.44
C SER A 157 -4.65 3.21 -15.63
N PRO A 158 -4.30 3.87 -16.75
CA PRO A 158 -4.70 5.26 -16.99
C PRO A 158 -6.23 5.46 -16.97
N ALA A 159 -6.99 4.57 -17.58
CA ALA A 159 -8.46 4.65 -17.60
C ALA A 159 -9.05 4.45 -16.19
N ILE A 160 -8.48 3.52 -15.39
CA ILE A 160 -8.89 3.27 -14.01
C ILE A 160 -8.66 4.51 -13.14
N TRP A 161 -7.52 5.19 -13.29
CA TRP A 161 -7.24 6.43 -12.56
C TRP A 161 -8.17 7.57 -12.98
N ASN A 162 -8.44 7.72 -14.28
CA ASN A 162 -9.41 8.70 -14.77
C ASN A 162 -10.82 8.42 -14.22
N ASP A 163 -11.22 7.16 -14.16
CA ASP A 163 -12.50 6.75 -13.59
C ASP A 163 -12.59 7.07 -12.09
N LEU A 164 -11.54 6.81 -11.30
CA LEU A 164 -11.51 7.14 -9.87
C LEU A 164 -11.76 8.63 -9.64
N VAL A 165 -11.11 9.52 -10.40
CA VAL A 165 -11.22 10.97 -10.17
C VAL A 165 -12.48 11.57 -10.73
N SER A 166 -13.08 10.98 -11.77
CA SER A 166 -14.23 11.53 -12.47
C SER A 166 -15.59 10.98 -12.04
N THR A 167 -15.64 9.82 -11.38
CA THR A 167 -16.90 9.12 -11.09
C THR A 167 -17.11 8.76 -9.62
N ASN A 168 -16.34 9.36 -8.71
CA ASN A 168 -16.56 9.19 -7.27
C ASN A 168 -17.77 10.03 -6.80
N SER A 169 -18.31 9.74 -5.61
CA SER A 169 -19.45 10.48 -5.03
C SER A 169 -19.04 11.61 -4.07
N VAL A 170 -17.74 11.79 -3.82
CA VAL A 170 -17.19 12.70 -2.80
C VAL A 170 -16.84 14.08 -3.36
N VAL A 171 -16.34 14.13 -4.59
CA VAL A 171 -16.05 15.36 -5.32
C VAL A 171 -16.73 15.31 -6.67
N ALA A 172 -17.58 16.30 -6.91
CA ALA A 172 -18.31 16.46 -8.17
C ALA A 172 -17.51 17.38 -9.10
#